data_7d92df4a73cb090f956a8b4cb7f63e69
#
_entry.id   7d92df4a73cb090f956a8b4cb7f63e69
#
_cell.length_a   1.000
_cell.length_b   1.000
_cell.length_c   1.000
_cell.angle_alpha   90.00
_cell.angle_beta   90.00
_cell.angle_gamma   90.00
#
_symmetry.space_group_name_H-M   'P 1'
#
loop_
_entity.id
_entity.type
_entity.pdbx_description
1 polymer ?
#
loop_
_entity_poly.entity_id
_entity_poly.type
_entity_poly.pdbx_seq_one_letter_code
_entity_poly.pdbx_strand_id
1 'polypeptide(L)'
;MENTKNSSLAKLFPVMLCFFAMGFVDLVGIASNYVKADLNLTDSQANIFPSLVFFWFLIFSVPTGMLMNRIGRKKTVLLSLVITFASLLLPVFGDGYVLMLLSFSLLGIGNALMQTSLNPLLSNIVSGERLASSLTFGQFVNCLLYTSDAADD
;
A
#
# COMPACT_ATOMS: atom_id res chain seq x y z
N MET A 1 22.96 -3.79 27.52
CA MET A 1 21.59 -3.31 27.24
C MET A 1 21.48 -2.40 26.01
N GLU A 2 22.55 -1.79 25.54
CA GLU A 2 22.57 -0.88 24.37
C GLU A 2 22.48 -1.60 23.01
N ASN A 3 23.01 -2.79 22.91
CA ASN A 3 23.07 -3.56 21.64
C ASN A 3 21.71 -4.10 21.16
N THR A 4 20.77 -4.33 22.08
CA THR A 4 19.41 -4.80 21.76
C THR A 4 18.52 -3.67 21.21
N LYS A 5 18.77 -2.43 21.62
CA LYS A 5 17.99 -1.26 21.21
C LYS A 5 18.31 -0.85 19.75
N ASN A 6 19.60 -0.91 19.38
CA ASN A 6 20.04 -0.64 17.99
C ASN A 6 19.56 -1.70 17.00
N SER A 7 19.53 -2.96 17.41
CA SER A 7 19.01 -4.06 16.57
C SER A 7 17.49 -3.95 16.31
N SER A 8 16.73 -3.42 17.27
CA SER A 8 15.28 -3.21 17.10
C SER A 8 14.98 -2.03 16.17
N LEU A 9 15.71 -0.93 16.31
CA LEU A 9 15.58 0.26 15.45
C LEU A 9 15.95 -0.05 13.99
N ALA A 10 17.02 -0.80 13.76
CA ALA A 10 17.43 -1.21 12.41
C ALA A 10 16.37 -2.10 11.70
N LYS A 11 15.60 -2.87 12.47
CA LYS A 11 14.49 -3.68 11.94
C LYS A 11 13.21 -2.88 11.77
N LEU A 12 13.01 -1.82 12.56
CA LEU A 12 11.85 -0.96 12.52
C LEU A 12 11.87 -0.03 11.30
N PHE A 13 13.05 0.48 10.92
CA PHE A 13 13.21 1.41 9.82
C PHE A 13 12.62 0.91 8.49
N PRO A 14 12.95 -0.30 7.98
CA PRO A 14 12.36 -0.81 6.74
C PRO A 14 10.85 -1.03 6.83
N VAL A 15 10.32 -1.34 8.01
CA VAL A 15 8.87 -1.48 8.20
C VAL A 15 8.18 -0.12 8.14
N MET A 16 8.76 0.93 8.73
CA MET A 16 8.24 2.29 8.60
C MET A 16 8.30 2.80 7.15
N LEU A 17 9.34 2.44 6.41
CA LEU A 17 9.43 2.74 4.98
C LEU A 17 8.29 2.04 4.19
N CYS A 18 7.91 0.82 4.57
CA CYS A 18 6.76 0.13 3.96
C CYS A 18 5.43 0.83 4.28
N PHE A 19 5.26 1.37 5.50
CA PHE A 19 4.08 2.18 5.83
C PHE A 19 4.02 3.47 5.01
N PHE A 20 5.18 4.10 4.80
CA PHE A 20 5.27 5.26 3.92
C PHE A 20 4.92 4.91 2.46
N ALA A 21 5.46 3.80 1.94
CA ALA A 21 5.11 3.31 0.61
C ALA A 21 3.61 2.98 0.48
N MET A 22 2.99 2.45 1.54
CA MET A 22 1.55 2.21 1.59
C MET A 22 0.75 3.51 1.45
N GLY A 23 1.21 4.62 2.07
CA GLY A 23 0.61 5.93 1.93
C GLY A 23 0.54 6.41 0.48
N PHE A 24 1.57 6.14 -0.32
CA PHE A 24 1.53 6.44 -1.75
C PHE A 24 0.47 5.64 -2.51
N VAL A 25 0.20 4.41 -2.10
CA VAL A 25 -0.84 3.60 -2.73
C VAL A 25 -2.23 4.17 -2.42
N ASP A 26 -2.41 4.75 -1.24
CA ASP A 26 -3.68 5.35 -0.84
C ASP A 26 -3.99 6.68 -1.57
N LEU A 27 -2.99 7.30 -2.24
CA LEU A 27 -3.17 8.45 -3.15
C LEU A 27 -3.86 8.08 -4.49
N VAL A 28 -4.41 6.90 -4.61
CA VAL A 28 -5.13 6.41 -5.79
C VAL A 28 -6.28 7.35 -6.20
N GLY A 29 -6.95 7.99 -5.25
CA GLY A 29 -8.02 8.95 -5.53
C GLY A 29 -7.53 10.11 -6.38
N ILE A 30 -6.36 10.65 -6.07
CA ILE A 30 -5.74 11.76 -6.78
C ILE A 30 -5.18 11.29 -8.13
N ALA A 31 -4.51 10.14 -8.14
CA ALA A 31 -4.02 9.54 -9.39
C ALA A 31 -5.16 9.32 -10.41
N SER A 32 -6.36 8.96 -9.93
CA SER A 32 -7.54 8.80 -10.81
C SER A 32 -7.99 10.12 -11.44
N ASN A 33 -7.82 11.26 -10.76
CA ASN A 33 -8.13 12.58 -11.31
C ASN A 33 -7.16 12.98 -12.43
N TYR A 34 -5.87 12.68 -12.27
CA TYR A 34 -4.88 12.90 -13.34
C TYR A 34 -5.17 12.04 -14.57
N VAL A 35 -5.44 10.75 -14.36
CA VAL A 35 -5.81 9.82 -15.45
C VAL A 35 -7.08 10.27 -16.16
N LYS A 36 -8.06 10.83 -15.41
CA LYS A 36 -9.27 11.42 -15.98
C LYS A 36 -8.95 12.58 -16.93
N ALA A 37 -8.05 13.47 -16.53
CA ALA A 37 -7.65 14.63 -17.33
C ALA A 37 -6.88 14.19 -18.60
N ASP A 38 -5.96 13.26 -18.47
CA ASP A 38 -5.12 12.79 -19.58
C ASP A 38 -5.92 12.03 -20.65
N LEU A 39 -6.84 11.17 -20.22
CA LEU A 39 -7.65 10.34 -21.12
C LEU A 39 -9.02 10.94 -21.45
N ASN A 40 -9.33 12.17 -20.99
CA ASN A 40 -10.62 12.86 -21.17
C ASN A 40 -11.82 11.95 -20.76
N LEU A 41 -11.72 11.30 -19.60
CA LEU A 41 -12.71 10.38 -19.11
C LEU A 41 -13.87 11.12 -18.43
N THR A 42 -15.05 10.49 -18.43
CA THR A 42 -16.18 10.94 -17.62
C THR A 42 -15.93 10.68 -16.13
N ASP A 43 -16.61 11.41 -15.24
CA ASP A 43 -16.51 11.20 -13.79
C ASP A 43 -16.84 9.77 -13.38
N SER A 44 -17.81 9.13 -14.06
CA SER A 44 -18.15 7.73 -13.80
C SER A 44 -17.02 6.77 -14.15
N GLN A 45 -16.30 7.03 -15.23
CA GLN A 45 -15.16 6.20 -15.65
C GLN A 45 -13.95 6.41 -14.75
N ALA A 46 -13.69 7.63 -14.28
CA ALA A 46 -12.60 7.92 -13.36
C ALA A 46 -12.82 7.27 -11.98
N ASN A 47 -14.06 7.26 -11.49
CA ASN A 47 -14.41 6.64 -10.20
C ASN A 47 -14.34 5.10 -10.22
N ILE A 48 -14.24 4.47 -11.39
CA ILE A 48 -14.02 3.02 -11.50
C ILE A 48 -12.62 2.65 -10.96
N PHE A 49 -11.60 3.48 -11.16
CA PHE A 49 -10.22 3.18 -10.73
C PHE A 49 -10.10 2.97 -9.23
N PRO A 50 -10.47 3.93 -8.35
CA PRO A 50 -10.41 3.70 -6.91
C PRO A 50 -11.37 2.58 -6.46
N SER A 51 -12.55 2.47 -7.07
CA SER A 51 -13.48 1.38 -6.76
C SER A 51 -12.88 0.01 -7.06
N LEU A 52 -12.13 -0.12 -8.14
CA LEU A 52 -11.46 -1.35 -8.54
C LEU A 52 -10.35 -1.73 -7.53
N VAL A 53 -9.59 -0.76 -7.04
CA VAL A 53 -8.57 -0.97 -6.01
C VAL A 53 -9.20 -1.53 -4.73
N PHE A 54 -10.29 -0.91 -4.25
CA PHE A 54 -11.00 -1.38 -3.06
C PHE A 54 -11.67 -2.74 -3.26
N PHE A 55 -12.21 -3.00 -4.44
CA PHE A 55 -12.81 -4.29 -4.79
C PHE A 55 -11.78 -5.43 -4.71
N TRP A 56 -10.62 -5.26 -5.33
CA TRP A 56 -9.53 -6.23 -5.27
C TRP A 56 -8.95 -6.35 -3.87
N PHE A 57 -8.86 -5.25 -3.14
CA PHE A 57 -8.46 -5.25 -1.73
C PHE A 57 -9.39 -6.15 -0.89
N LEU A 58 -10.70 -6.01 -1.06
CA LEU A 58 -11.69 -6.83 -0.34
C LEU A 58 -11.52 -8.34 -0.65
N ILE A 59 -11.38 -8.68 -1.94
CA ILE A 59 -11.25 -10.08 -2.37
C ILE A 59 -9.92 -10.69 -1.87
N PHE A 60 -8.81 -9.97 -2.00
CA PHE A 60 -7.48 -10.50 -1.70
C PHE A 60 -7.08 -10.40 -0.23
N SER A 61 -7.79 -9.66 0.59
CA SER A 61 -7.49 -9.52 2.02
C SER A 61 -7.52 -10.88 2.74
N VAL A 62 -8.54 -11.70 2.50
CA VAL A 62 -8.69 -13.02 3.12
C VAL A 62 -7.66 -14.03 2.60
N PRO A 63 -7.49 -14.23 1.27
CA PRO A 63 -6.45 -15.11 0.73
C PRO A 63 -5.04 -14.71 1.18
N THR A 64 -4.78 -13.41 1.32
CA THR A 64 -3.48 -12.90 1.79
C THR A 64 -3.17 -13.34 3.21
N GLY A 65 -4.15 -13.32 4.11
CA GLY A 65 -4.00 -13.84 5.46
C GLY A 65 -3.60 -15.33 5.46
N MET A 66 -4.22 -16.13 4.59
CA MET A 66 -3.86 -17.54 4.41
C MET A 66 -2.47 -17.72 3.80
N LEU A 67 -2.14 -16.92 2.80
CA LEU A 67 -0.84 -16.92 2.15
C LEU A 67 0.29 -16.56 3.13
N MET A 68 0.06 -15.54 3.95
CA MET A 68 1.00 -15.09 4.97
C MET A 68 1.33 -16.22 5.98
N ASN A 69 0.36 -17.05 6.32
CA ASN A 69 0.56 -18.21 7.21
C ASN A 69 1.40 -19.31 6.55
N ARG A 70 1.38 -19.41 5.22
CA ARG A 70 2.15 -20.42 4.47
C ARG A 70 3.58 -19.99 4.17
N ILE A 71 3.77 -18.80 3.61
CA ILE A 71 5.08 -18.32 3.14
C ILE A 71 5.79 -17.40 4.13
N GLY A 72 5.07 -16.94 5.17
CA GLY A 72 5.59 -16.05 6.21
C GLY A 72 5.43 -14.56 5.89
N ARG A 73 5.34 -13.76 6.94
CA ARG A 73 5.03 -12.33 6.90
C ARG A 73 6.02 -11.52 6.06
N LYS A 74 7.32 -11.76 6.23
CA LYS A 74 8.37 -11.06 5.46
C LYS A 74 8.26 -11.28 3.96
N LYS A 75 8.07 -12.53 3.53
CA LYS A 75 7.96 -12.87 2.11
C LYS A 75 6.70 -12.28 1.50
N THR A 76 5.59 -12.22 2.26
CA THR A 76 4.34 -11.60 1.80
C THR A 76 4.51 -10.11 1.58
N VAL A 77 5.20 -9.39 2.47
CA VAL A 77 5.52 -7.96 2.30
C VAL A 77 6.43 -7.74 1.09
N LEU A 78 7.46 -8.57 0.90
CA LEU A 78 8.32 -8.47 -0.28
C LEU A 78 7.54 -8.72 -1.57
N LEU A 79 6.65 -9.70 -1.57
CA LEU A 79 5.78 -9.99 -2.71
C LEU A 79 4.85 -8.81 -3.01
N SER A 80 4.28 -8.17 -1.98
CA SER A 80 3.44 -6.99 -2.16
C SER A 80 4.21 -5.83 -2.81
N LEU A 81 5.45 -5.59 -2.38
CA LEU A 81 6.31 -4.56 -2.99
C LEU A 81 6.58 -4.84 -4.46
N VAL A 82 6.87 -6.08 -4.82
CA VAL A 82 7.09 -6.47 -6.22
C VAL A 82 5.84 -6.25 -7.06
N ILE A 83 4.67 -6.65 -6.55
CA ILE A 83 3.38 -6.49 -7.25
C ILE A 83 3.04 -5.00 -7.39
N THR A 84 3.21 -4.20 -6.34
CA THR A 84 2.99 -2.75 -6.37
C THR A 84 3.94 -2.07 -7.35
N PHE A 85 5.21 -2.44 -7.34
CA PHE A 85 6.18 -1.90 -8.29
C PHE A 85 5.82 -2.25 -9.74
N ALA A 86 5.44 -3.51 -10.00
CA ALA A 86 4.98 -3.94 -11.31
C ALA A 86 3.74 -3.16 -11.77
N SER A 87 2.78 -2.88 -10.86
CA SER A 87 1.59 -2.09 -11.18
C SER A 87 1.93 -0.66 -11.61
N LEU A 88 2.92 -0.04 -10.96
CA LEU A 88 3.37 1.31 -11.28
C LEU A 88 4.15 1.40 -12.60
N LEU A 89 4.74 0.28 -13.04
CA LEU A 89 5.43 0.23 -14.34
C LEU A 89 4.46 0.10 -15.52
N LEU A 90 3.28 -0.46 -15.33
CA LEU A 90 2.31 -0.67 -16.41
C LEU A 90 1.95 0.62 -17.17
N PRO A 91 1.66 1.76 -16.51
CA PRO A 91 1.35 3.02 -17.20
C PRO A 91 2.53 3.56 -18.03
N VAL A 92 3.76 3.19 -17.68
CA VAL A 92 4.97 3.63 -18.43
C VAL A 92 5.05 2.97 -19.80
N PHE A 93 4.43 1.79 -19.96
CA PHE A 93 4.42 1.05 -21.24
C PHE A 93 3.33 1.49 -22.22
N GLY A 94 2.36 2.30 -21.77
CA GLY A 94 1.32 2.83 -22.64
C GLY A 94 0.19 3.55 -21.90
N ASP A 95 -0.51 4.43 -22.61
CA ASP A 95 -1.56 5.32 -22.08
C ASP A 95 -2.97 4.78 -22.35
N GLY A 96 -3.14 3.46 -22.51
CA GLY A 96 -4.41 2.84 -22.79
C GLY A 96 -5.31 2.69 -21.54
N TYR A 97 -6.61 3.00 -21.68
CA TYR A 97 -7.60 2.83 -20.60
C TYR A 97 -7.57 1.42 -19.98
N VAL A 98 -7.45 0.39 -20.80
CA VAL A 98 -7.37 -1.02 -20.33
C VAL A 98 -6.10 -1.25 -19.50
N LEU A 99 -4.98 -0.65 -19.92
CA LEU A 99 -3.70 -0.77 -19.21
C LEU A 99 -3.76 -0.09 -17.85
N MET A 100 -4.44 1.07 -17.77
CA MET A 100 -4.72 1.74 -16.51
C MET A 100 -5.60 0.89 -15.59
N LEU A 101 -6.68 0.28 -16.10
CA LEU A 101 -7.51 -0.63 -15.32
C LEU A 101 -6.72 -1.81 -14.74
N LEU A 102 -5.82 -2.39 -15.53
CA LEU A 102 -4.93 -3.47 -15.07
C LEU A 102 -3.96 -3.00 -14.00
N SER A 103 -3.37 -1.80 -14.19
CA SER A 103 -2.47 -1.19 -13.22
C SER A 103 -3.17 -0.98 -11.87
N PHE A 104 -4.31 -0.33 -11.84
CA PHE A 104 -5.08 -0.10 -10.62
C PHE A 104 -5.60 -1.40 -9.97
N SER A 105 -5.96 -2.41 -10.76
CA SER A 105 -6.30 -3.73 -10.25
C SER A 105 -5.13 -4.38 -9.52
N LEU A 106 -3.97 -4.38 -10.16
CA LEU A 106 -2.75 -4.95 -9.61
C LEU A 106 -2.28 -4.17 -8.36
N LEU A 107 -2.47 -2.85 -8.38
CA LEU A 107 -2.20 -1.97 -7.25
C LEU A 107 -3.08 -2.35 -6.03
N GLY A 108 -4.36 -2.61 -6.25
CA GLY A 108 -5.28 -3.07 -5.21
C GLY A 108 -4.87 -4.40 -4.58
N ILE A 109 -4.42 -5.34 -5.40
CA ILE A 109 -3.89 -6.62 -4.94
C ILE A 109 -2.62 -6.42 -4.11
N GLY A 110 -1.68 -5.61 -4.60
CA GLY A 110 -0.43 -5.27 -3.89
C GLY A 110 -0.71 -4.62 -2.54
N ASN A 111 -1.66 -3.69 -2.50
CA ASN A 111 -2.08 -3.01 -1.27
C ASN A 111 -2.71 -4.00 -0.27
N ALA A 112 -3.57 -4.91 -0.71
CA ALA A 112 -4.14 -5.96 0.14
C ALA A 112 -3.05 -6.82 0.80
N LEU A 113 -2.06 -7.26 0.01
CA LEU A 113 -0.95 -8.04 0.52
C LEU A 113 -0.12 -7.25 1.55
N MET A 114 0.15 -5.99 1.27
CA MET A 114 0.96 -5.14 2.14
C MET A 114 0.24 -4.85 3.46
N GLN A 115 -0.97 -4.33 3.44
CA GLN A 115 -1.72 -3.98 4.64
C GLN A 115 -1.97 -5.19 5.55
N THR A 116 -2.37 -6.32 4.97
CA THR A 116 -2.66 -7.54 5.74
C THR A 116 -1.40 -8.12 6.41
N SER A 117 -0.22 -7.98 5.79
CA SER A 117 1.01 -8.58 6.30
C SER A 117 1.89 -7.62 7.12
N LEU A 118 1.78 -6.32 6.90
CA LEU A 118 2.63 -5.32 7.52
C LEU A 118 2.34 -5.14 9.02
N ASN A 119 1.06 -5.07 9.39
CA ASN A 119 0.64 -4.93 10.78
C ASN A 119 1.11 -6.11 11.66
N PRO A 120 0.89 -7.39 11.29
CA PRO A 120 1.40 -8.51 12.06
C PRO A 120 2.93 -8.68 11.94
N LEU A 121 3.57 -8.16 10.89
CA LEU A 121 5.03 -8.12 10.83
C LEU A 121 5.59 -7.15 11.87
N LEU A 122 5.01 -5.97 12.00
CA LEU A 122 5.40 -4.99 13.00
C LEU A 122 5.23 -5.54 14.42
N SER A 123 4.13 -6.26 14.70
CA SER A 123 3.89 -6.88 16.01
C SER A 123 4.94 -7.94 16.40
N ASN A 124 5.64 -8.51 15.42
CA ASN A 124 6.76 -9.43 15.69
C ASN A 124 8.09 -8.73 16.01
N ILE A 125 8.23 -7.47 15.60
CA ILE A 125 9.47 -6.68 15.77
C ILE A 125 9.40 -5.86 17.04
N VAL A 126 8.21 -5.35 17.34
CA VAL A 126 7.93 -4.47 18.47
C VAL A 126 6.84 -5.10 19.32
N SER A 127 7.07 -5.19 20.63
CA SER A 127 6.10 -5.75 21.59
C SER A 127 5.74 -4.74 22.68
N GLY A 128 4.58 -4.93 23.30
CA GLY A 128 4.10 -4.12 24.41
C GLY A 128 3.61 -2.73 24.01
N GLU A 129 3.80 -1.75 24.88
CA GLU A 129 3.29 -0.37 24.72
C GLU A 129 3.86 0.34 23.46
N ARG A 130 5.05 -0.05 23.02
CA ARG A 130 5.66 0.49 21.81
C ARG A 130 4.99 0.03 20.53
N LEU A 131 4.28 -1.10 20.56
CA LEU A 131 3.58 -1.61 19.39
C LEU A 131 2.45 -0.64 18.98
N ALA A 132 1.62 -0.23 19.94
CA ALA A 132 0.54 0.70 19.70
C ALA A 132 1.06 2.04 19.14
N SER A 133 2.10 2.60 19.76
CA SER A 133 2.74 3.84 19.28
C SER A 133 3.31 3.70 17.87
N SER A 134 3.95 2.57 17.56
CA SER A 134 4.54 2.35 16.23
C SER A 134 3.48 2.14 15.15
N LEU A 135 2.38 1.45 15.46
CA LEU A 135 1.22 1.31 14.56
C LEU A 135 0.56 2.66 14.31
N THR A 136 0.28 3.42 15.38
CA THR A 136 -0.32 4.76 15.28
C THR A 136 0.57 5.71 14.48
N PHE A 137 1.87 5.69 14.71
CA PHE A 137 2.81 6.52 13.94
C PHE A 137 2.85 6.12 12.46
N GLY A 138 2.86 4.82 12.15
CA GLY A 138 2.78 4.34 10.76
C GLY A 138 1.50 4.78 10.06
N GLN A 139 0.36 4.65 10.73
CA GLN A 139 -0.94 5.11 10.20
C GLN A 139 -1.02 6.64 10.11
N PHE A 140 -0.39 7.36 11.04
CA PHE A 140 -0.29 8.82 10.99
C PHE A 140 0.49 9.30 9.76
N VAL A 141 1.62 8.69 9.47
CA VAL A 141 2.41 8.99 8.25
C VAL A 141 1.58 8.74 7.00
N ASN A 142 0.84 7.63 6.97
CA ASN A 142 -0.07 7.30 5.87
C ASN A 142 -1.16 8.37 5.70
N CYS A 143 -1.83 8.74 6.79
CA CYS A 143 -2.89 9.76 6.81
C CYS A 143 -2.37 11.15 6.41
N LEU A 144 -1.15 11.49 6.80
CA LEU A 144 -0.55 12.81 6.53
C LEU A 144 -0.26 13.00 5.04
N LEU A 145 0.16 11.94 4.36
CA LEU A 145 0.32 11.94 2.90
C LEU A 145 -1.01 12.16 2.20
N TYR A 146 -2.07 11.54 2.69
CA TYR A 146 -3.41 11.71 2.11
C TYR A 146 -3.98 13.12 2.32
N THR A 147 -3.78 13.74 3.51
CA THR A 147 -4.31 15.09 3.80
C THR A 147 -3.50 16.21 3.17
N SER A 148 -2.20 16.04 2.98
CA SER A 148 -1.34 17.03 2.32
C SER A 148 -1.79 17.30 0.88
N ASP A 149 -2.27 16.28 0.21
CA ASP A 149 -2.70 16.36 -1.19
C ASP A 149 -4.13 16.89 -1.34
N ALA A 150 -4.99 16.72 -0.32
CA ALA A 150 -6.33 17.26 -0.32
C ALA A 150 -6.40 18.78 0.01
N ALA A 151 -5.27 19.39 0.40
CA ALA A 151 -5.18 20.81 0.73
C ALA A 151 -4.72 21.66 -0.47
N ASP A 152 -4.26 21.03 -1.56
CA ASP A 152 -3.79 21.73 -2.78
C ASP A 152 -4.89 21.85 -3.87
N ASP A 153 -6.11 21.35 -3.60
CA ASP A 153 -7.34 21.57 -4.40
C ASP A 153 -8.21 22.68 -3.77
#